data_a30c1d40f9b9e2d2d9d589df16ecf34c
#
_entry.id   a30c1d40f9b9e2d2d9d589df16ecf34c
#
_cell.length_a   1.000
_cell.length_b   1.000
_cell.length_c   1.000
_cell.angle_alpha   90.00
_cell.angle_beta   90.00
_cell.angle_gamma   90.00
#
_symmetry.space_group_name_H-M   'P 1'
#
loop_
_entity.id
_entity.type
_entity.pdbx_description
1 polymer ?
#
loop_
_entity_poly.entity_id
_entity_poly.type
_entity_poly.pdbx_seq_one_letter_code
_entity_poly.pdbx_strand_id
1 'polypeptide(L)'
;MSINRRDWLKTAFLGSAALTLSPLEFLAKNTPNFHELKNDDKTIRLCFNENPFGVSPKALEAMQKSLSLSSMYDFKFADTLSAKLAEKNQLKQENILVAAGSSFLLELMIKYVSLDKGHFIIPDPSFTIFEPIGEFLGMSKTVVPLNEQKRIDLGKMKGSIRKDTKLIYICNPNNPTGDLLSRAEIENFIKSVPDNITILVDEAYIEFTNQKSLSDLVNTYQNLVVTRTFSKLYGFAGARLGYAIGNPTLIKGLKKLQSWSGAEISVTTMAGAIAAVEDQEFISKVLDNNQKVKDFTVAEFQKRGIKTIPSAANFVYFSLENYKDNYFKKLKDAKILGGKTYEQTGKWTRISLGTMEEMKSYFGAIS
;
A
#
# COMPACT_ATOMS: atom_id res chain seq x y z
N MET A 1 -29.15 -6.43 -44.66
CA MET A 1 -29.87 -5.78 -43.55
C MET A 1 -28.94 -4.71 -42.94
N SER A 2 -29.27 -3.46 -43.15
CA SER A 2 -28.47 -2.34 -42.60
C SER A 2 -28.85 -2.13 -41.12
N ILE A 3 -27.94 -2.35 -40.23
CA ILE A 3 -28.12 -2.07 -38.80
C ILE A 3 -28.13 -0.57 -38.64
N ASN A 4 -29.22 -0.05 -38.09
CA ASN A 4 -29.41 1.39 -37.84
C ASN A 4 -28.44 1.83 -36.71
N ARG A 5 -27.80 3.02 -36.87
CA ARG A 5 -26.89 3.63 -35.91
C ARG A 5 -27.45 3.68 -34.47
N ARG A 6 -28.77 3.82 -34.35
CA ARG A 6 -29.47 3.88 -33.06
C ARG A 6 -29.52 2.51 -32.36
N ASP A 7 -29.61 1.41 -33.11
CA ASP A 7 -29.64 0.06 -32.56
C ASP A 7 -28.23 -0.43 -32.20
N TRP A 8 -27.22 0.02 -32.98
CA TRP A 8 -25.81 -0.22 -32.63
C TRP A 8 -25.42 0.48 -31.32
N LEU A 9 -25.87 1.75 -31.12
CA LEU A 9 -25.65 2.47 -29.85
C LEU A 9 -26.34 1.80 -28.66
N LYS A 10 -27.55 1.26 -28.83
CA LYS A 10 -28.25 0.51 -27.76
C LYS A 10 -27.53 -0.80 -27.42
N THR A 11 -27.04 -1.52 -28.42
CA THR A 11 -26.31 -2.78 -28.21
C THR A 11 -24.92 -2.53 -27.62
N ALA A 12 -24.24 -1.45 -28.02
CA ALA A 12 -22.99 -1.02 -27.43
C ALA A 12 -23.17 -0.56 -25.95
N PHE A 13 -24.30 0.10 -25.64
CA PHE A 13 -24.61 0.52 -24.27
C PHE A 13 -24.96 -0.66 -23.34
N LEU A 14 -25.59 -1.72 -23.86
CA LEU A 14 -25.86 -2.94 -23.09
C LEU A 14 -24.65 -3.86 -22.95
N GLY A 15 -23.72 -3.82 -23.91
CA GLY A 15 -22.45 -4.56 -23.84
C GLY A 15 -21.40 -3.87 -22.95
N SER A 16 -21.43 -2.53 -22.85
CA SER A 16 -20.51 -1.78 -22.00
C SER A 16 -20.92 -1.74 -20.52
N ALA A 17 -22.17 -2.05 -20.18
CA ALA A 17 -22.63 -2.16 -18.79
C ALA A 17 -22.06 -3.39 -18.06
N ALA A 18 -21.50 -4.37 -18.78
CA ALA A 18 -20.86 -5.56 -18.19
C ALA A 18 -19.34 -5.43 -18.04
N LEU A 19 -18.71 -4.32 -18.53
CA LEU A 19 -17.25 -4.17 -18.56
C LEU A 19 -16.73 -2.90 -17.82
N THR A 20 -17.59 -2.18 -17.10
CA THR A 20 -17.20 -0.95 -16.38
C THR A 20 -17.42 -1.05 -14.88
N LEU A 21 -17.01 -2.14 -14.27
CA LEU A 21 -16.70 -2.07 -12.85
C LEU A 21 -15.29 -1.50 -12.75
N SER A 22 -15.18 -0.21 -12.39
CA SER A 22 -13.89 0.37 -12.05
C SER A 22 -13.27 -0.45 -10.89
N PRO A 23 -11.93 -0.48 -10.74
CA PRO A 23 -11.30 -1.09 -9.56
C PRO A 23 -11.89 -0.57 -8.24
N LEU A 24 -12.39 0.64 -8.22
CA LEU A 24 -13.16 1.23 -7.11
C LEU A 24 -14.52 0.56 -6.88
N GLU A 25 -15.24 0.16 -7.93
CA GLU A 25 -16.53 -0.54 -7.81
C GLU A 25 -16.36 -1.99 -7.38
N PHE A 26 -15.27 -2.64 -7.80
CA PHE A 26 -14.92 -3.97 -7.29
C PHE A 26 -14.54 -3.92 -5.79
N LEU A 27 -13.79 -2.89 -5.38
CA LEU A 27 -13.53 -2.61 -3.97
C LEU A 27 -14.82 -2.25 -3.22
N ALA A 28 -15.74 -1.47 -3.82
CA ALA A 28 -17.00 -1.07 -3.21
C ALA A 28 -17.99 -2.23 -3.04
N LYS A 29 -18.00 -3.24 -3.89
CA LYS A 29 -18.84 -4.43 -3.72
C LYS A 29 -18.41 -5.34 -2.55
N ASN A 30 -17.14 -5.28 -2.16
CA ASN A 30 -16.57 -6.10 -1.09
C ASN A 30 -16.16 -5.29 0.15
N THR A 31 -16.38 -3.98 0.16
CA THR A 31 -16.19 -3.12 1.34
C THR A 31 -17.54 -2.78 1.95
N PRO A 32 -17.63 -2.62 3.30
CA PRO A 32 -18.82 -2.06 3.93
C PRO A 32 -19.23 -0.76 3.22
N ASN A 33 -20.52 -0.53 3.06
CA ASN A 33 -21.05 0.62 2.31
C ASN A 33 -20.68 1.94 3.00
N PHE A 34 -19.54 2.53 2.63
CA PHE A 34 -18.97 3.74 3.26
C PHE A 34 -19.81 4.99 3.04
N HIS A 35 -20.74 4.99 2.07
CA HIS A 35 -21.66 6.12 1.84
C HIS A 35 -22.71 6.27 2.95
N GLU A 36 -22.97 5.24 3.75
CA GLU A 36 -23.85 5.33 4.92
C GLU A 36 -23.16 5.91 6.17
N LEU A 37 -21.84 6.02 6.14
CA LEU A 37 -21.09 6.61 7.24
C LEU A 37 -21.03 8.13 7.02
N LYS A 38 -22.14 8.82 7.28
CA LYS A 38 -22.13 10.25 7.57
C LYS A 38 -21.03 10.49 8.61
N ASN A 39 -20.32 11.61 8.48
CA ASN A 39 -19.39 12.13 9.50
C ASN A 39 -20.07 12.17 10.89
N ASP A 40 -20.30 10.99 11.47
CA ASP A 40 -20.60 10.85 12.88
C ASP A 40 -19.24 10.86 13.56
N ASP A 41 -18.90 11.95 14.24
CA ASP A 41 -17.63 12.20 14.94
C ASP A 41 -17.23 11.08 15.94
N LYS A 42 -18.06 10.06 16.06
CA LYS A 42 -17.91 8.92 16.98
C LYS A 42 -17.50 7.59 16.31
N THR A 43 -17.33 7.54 14.99
CA THR A 43 -16.97 6.29 14.32
C THR A 43 -15.46 6.02 14.43
N ILE A 44 -15.09 4.91 15.07
CA ILE A 44 -13.69 4.45 15.20
C ILE A 44 -13.26 3.77 13.89
N ARG A 45 -12.17 4.23 13.28
CA ARG A 45 -11.68 3.78 11.97
C ARG A 45 -10.45 2.88 12.11
N LEU A 46 -10.64 1.56 12.06
CA LEU A 46 -9.56 0.57 12.22
C LEU A 46 -9.40 -0.35 10.98
N CYS A 47 -9.62 0.15 9.77
CA CYS A 47 -9.67 -0.69 8.56
C CYS A 47 -8.62 -0.35 7.49
N PHE A 48 -8.06 0.86 7.46
CA PHE A 48 -7.19 1.33 6.36
C PHE A 48 -5.72 1.50 6.73
N ASN A 49 -5.32 1.08 7.93
CA ASN A 49 -3.94 1.28 8.42
C ASN A 49 -3.53 2.75 8.35
N GLU A 50 -4.48 3.63 8.69
CA GLU A 50 -4.24 5.07 8.81
C GLU A 50 -3.39 5.34 10.06
N ASN A 51 -2.73 6.49 10.12
CA ASN A 51 -2.05 6.94 11.32
C ASN A 51 -3.10 7.59 12.26
N PRO A 52 -3.36 7.03 13.45
CA PRO A 52 -4.37 7.56 14.36
C PRO A 52 -3.99 8.93 14.98
N PHE A 53 -2.72 9.33 14.84
CA PHE A 53 -2.23 10.64 15.31
C PHE A 53 -2.28 11.71 14.23
N GLY A 54 -2.77 11.37 13.02
CA GLY A 54 -2.91 12.28 11.89
C GLY A 54 -1.57 12.73 11.30
N VAL A 55 -1.56 13.94 10.77
CA VAL A 55 -0.39 14.60 10.17
C VAL A 55 0.36 15.37 11.26
N SER A 56 1.70 15.46 11.18
CA SER A 56 2.48 16.23 12.16
C SER A 56 2.07 17.71 12.17
N PRO A 57 2.13 18.40 13.34
CA PRO A 57 1.81 19.82 13.42
C PRO A 57 2.65 20.69 12.47
N LYS A 58 3.95 20.40 12.31
CA LYS A 58 4.83 21.12 11.38
C LYS A 58 4.43 20.92 9.93
N ALA A 59 4.03 19.68 9.56
CA ALA A 59 3.55 19.39 8.24
C ALA A 59 2.20 20.07 7.96
N LEU A 60 1.27 20.06 8.91
CA LEU A 60 -0.01 20.75 8.79
C LEU A 60 0.16 22.26 8.62
N GLU A 61 1.05 22.87 9.38
CA GLU A 61 1.40 24.30 9.26
C GLU A 61 1.97 24.61 7.86
N ALA A 62 2.89 23.78 7.35
CA ALA A 62 3.44 23.95 6.01
C ALA A 62 2.38 23.82 4.92
N MET A 63 1.45 22.88 5.06
CA MET A 63 0.30 22.74 4.17
C MET A 63 -0.57 24.01 4.18
N GLN A 64 -0.92 24.53 5.36
CA GLN A 64 -1.73 25.74 5.50
C GLN A 64 -1.05 26.97 4.88
N LYS A 65 0.25 27.18 5.13
CA LYS A 65 1.03 28.29 4.55
C LYS A 65 1.10 28.23 3.02
N SER A 66 1.03 27.05 2.43
CA SER A 66 1.11 26.86 0.99
C SER A 66 -0.24 26.87 0.25
N LEU A 67 -1.37 27.04 0.96
CA LEU A 67 -2.71 27.04 0.35
C LEU A 67 -2.85 28.10 -0.75
N SER A 68 -2.28 29.30 -0.57
CA SER A 68 -2.31 30.38 -1.56
C SER A 68 -1.59 30.03 -2.88
N LEU A 69 -0.70 29.03 -2.85
CA LEU A 69 0.04 28.57 -4.02
C LEU A 69 -0.76 27.54 -4.87
N SER A 70 -1.95 27.14 -4.42
CA SER A 70 -2.78 26.13 -5.11
C SER A 70 -3.23 26.53 -6.52
N SER A 71 -3.14 27.83 -6.87
CA SER A 71 -3.45 28.33 -8.22
C SER A 71 -2.28 28.22 -9.21
N MET A 72 -1.11 27.74 -8.76
CA MET A 72 0.12 27.71 -9.57
C MET A 72 0.69 26.29 -9.68
N TYR A 73 1.28 26.00 -10.83
CA TYR A 73 2.15 24.83 -10.99
C TYR A 73 3.55 25.21 -10.49
N ASP A 74 3.92 24.77 -9.28
CA ASP A 74 5.26 25.03 -8.73
C ASP A 74 6.04 23.72 -8.60
N PHE A 75 6.86 23.42 -9.60
CA PHE A 75 7.69 22.22 -9.64
C PHE A 75 8.85 22.24 -8.65
N LYS A 76 9.19 23.41 -8.05
CA LYS A 76 10.26 23.50 -7.04
C LYS A 76 9.97 22.65 -5.81
N PHE A 77 8.69 22.50 -5.44
CA PHE A 77 8.33 21.61 -4.33
C PHE A 77 8.61 20.14 -4.66
N ALA A 78 8.32 19.69 -5.88
CA ALA A 78 8.62 18.32 -6.31
C ALA A 78 10.13 18.07 -6.34
N ASP A 79 10.92 19.02 -6.85
CA ASP A 79 12.38 18.93 -6.88
C ASP A 79 12.97 18.93 -5.48
N THR A 80 12.52 19.83 -4.60
CA THR A 80 12.96 19.89 -3.19
C THR A 80 12.63 18.59 -2.46
N LEU A 81 11.42 18.08 -2.61
CA LEU A 81 11.01 16.81 -1.98
C LEU A 81 11.85 15.64 -2.49
N SER A 82 12.04 15.53 -3.80
CA SER A 82 12.85 14.48 -4.41
C SER A 82 14.30 14.52 -3.93
N ALA A 83 14.89 15.73 -3.81
CA ALA A 83 16.24 15.90 -3.28
C ALA A 83 16.36 15.46 -1.82
N LYS A 84 15.41 15.85 -0.96
CA LYS A 84 15.38 15.43 0.45
C LYS A 84 15.18 13.91 0.60
N LEU A 85 14.34 13.31 -0.22
CA LEU A 85 14.15 11.85 -0.22
C LEU A 85 15.40 11.11 -0.70
N ALA A 86 16.11 11.66 -1.67
CA ALA A 86 17.38 11.13 -2.14
C ALA A 86 18.45 11.19 -1.02
N GLU A 87 18.60 12.33 -0.37
CA GLU A 87 19.50 12.52 0.77
C GLU A 87 19.19 11.53 1.90
N LYS A 88 17.91 11.44 2.30
CA LYS A 88 17.46 10.49 3.34
C LYS A 88 17.82 9.04 3.03
N ASN A 89 17.81 8.65 1.75
CA ASN A 89 18.15 7.30 1.31
C ASN A 89 19.61 7.14 0.86
N GLN A 90 20.46 8.18 0.99
CA GLN A 90 21.87 8.20 0.55
C GLN A 90 22.01 7.88 -0.96
N LEU A 91 21.13 8.44 -1.76
CA LEU A 91 21.03 8.26 -3.21
C LEU A 91 21.05 9.61 -3.93
N LYS A 92 21.05 9.58 -5.26
CA LYS A 92 20.90 10.77 -6.10
C LYS A 92 19.42 11.03 -6.40
N GLN A 93 19.06 12.28 -6.69
CA GLN A 93 17.69 12.66 -7.04
C GLN A 93 17.14 11.90 -8.25
N GLU A 94 18.01 11.52 -9.19
CA GLU A 94 17.64 10.69 -10.36
C GLU A 94 17.16 9.28 -10.03
N ASN A 95 17.42 8.80 -8.80
CA ASN A 95 16.90 7.53 -8.29
C ASN A 95 15.46 7.63 -7.76
N ILE A 96 14.90 8.84 -7.65
CA ILE A 96 13.62 9.09 -6.98
C ILE A 96 12.54 9.49 -8.00
N LEU A 97 11.35 8.92 -7.81
CA LEU A 97 10.14 9.31 -8.51
C LEU A 97 9.02 9.53 -7.48
N VAL A 98 8.60 10.78 -7.28
CA VAL A 98 7.44 11.11 -6.44
C VAL A 98 6.14 10.97 -7.24
N ALA A 99 5.06 10.56 -6.56
CA ALA A 99 3.75 10.37 -7.21
C ALA A 99 2.58 10.49 -6.21
N ALA A 100 1.36 10.55 -6.73
CA ALA A 100 0.12 10.67 -5.95
C ALA A 100 -0.23 9.38 -5.17
N GLY A 101 0.68 8.93 -4.32
CA GLY A 101 0.58 7.72 -3.49
C GLY A 101 1.31 6.52 -4.10
N SER A 102 1.73 5.58 -3.23
CA SER A 102 2.38 4.34 -3.70
C SER A 102 1.48 3.49 -4.59
N SER A 103 0.15 3.54 -4.40
CA SER A 103 -0.80 2.83 -5.26
C SER A 103 -0.65 3.22 -6.73
N PHE A 104 -0.50 4.52 -7.02
CA PHE A 104 -0.24 5.00 -8.38
C PHE A 104 1.09 4.46 -8.93
N LEU A 105 2.12 4.34 -8.09
CA LEU A 105 3.42 3.79 -8.48
C LEU A 105 3.34 2.29 -8.81
N LEU A 106 2.55 1.52 -8.04
CA LEU A 106 2.30 0.11 -8.34
C LEU A 106 1.59 -0.05 -9.69
N GLU A 107 0.57 0.79 -9.96
CA GLU A 107 -0.11 0.82 -11.25
C GLU A 107 0.82 1.27 -12.40
N LEU A 108 1.66 2.27 -12.16
CA LEU A 108 2.63 2.73 -13.15
C LEU A 108 3.65 1.64 -13.49
N MET A 109 4.07 0.88 -12.49
CA MET A 109 5.00 -0.23 -12.66
C MET A 109 4.41 -1.33 -13.53
N ILE A 110 3.18 -1.78 -13.23
CA ILE A 110 2.55 -2.84 -14.04
C ILE A 110 2.32 -2.36 -15.50
N LYS A 111 1.95 -1.10 -15.70
CA LYS A 111 1.86 -0.49 -17.04
C LYS A 111 3.21 -0.48 -17.75
N TYR A 112 4.29 -0.15 -17.05
CA TYR A 112 5.64 -0.12 -17.61
C TYR A 112 6.11 -1.50 -18.10
N VAL A 113 5.93 -2.54 -17.27
CA VAL A 113 6.37 -3.89 -17.64
C VAL A 113 5.44 -4.58 -18.63
N SER A 114 4.20 -4.11 -18.80
CA SER A 114 3.22 -4.67 -19.73
C SER A 114 3.40 -4.23 -21.18
N LEU A 115 4.31 -3.31 -21.48
CA LEU A 115 4.55 -2.83 -22.86
C LEU A 115 4.82 -3.98 -23.85
N ASP A 116 5.44 -5.07 -23.37
CA ASP A 116 5.70 -6.28 -24.14
C ASP A 116 4.76 -7.45 -23.71
N LYS A 117 3.65 -7.16 -23.02
CA LYS A 117 2.83 -8.18 -22.36
C LYS A 117 3.67 -9.06 -21.43
N GLY A 118 3.37 -10.35 -21.30
CA GLY A 118 4.15 -11.29 -20.50
C GLY A 118 3.44 -11.73 -19.23
N HIS A 119 4.22 -12.01 -18.21
CA HIS A 119 3.75 -12.65 -16.98
C HIS A 119 4.26 -11.92 -15.75
N PHE A 120 3.46 -11.91 -14.67
CA PHE A 120 3.88 -11.40 -13.36
C PHE A 120 3.56 -12.40 -12.25
N ILE A 121 4.32 -12.31 -11.14
CA ILE A 121 4.19 -13.18 -9.97
C ILE A 121 3.85 -12.34 -8.75
N ILE A 122 2.80 -12.75 -8.04
CA ILE A 122 2.31 -12.08 -6.82
C ILE A 122 2.07 -13.09 -5.69
N PRO A 123 2.29 -12.71 -4.43
CA PRO A 123 1.86 -13.51 -3.29
C PRO A 123 0.38 -13.25 -2.95
N ASP A 124 -0.31 -14.23 -2.33
CA ASP A 124 -1.70 -14.09 -1.86
C ASP A 124 -1.89 -14.75 -0.49
N PRO A 125 -2.52 -14.05 0.47
CA PRO A 125 -2.95 -12.66 0.42
C PRO A 125 -1.81 -11.63 0.51
N SER A 126 -1.89 -10.59 -0.33
CA SER A 126 -1.00 -9.44 -0.32
C SER A 126 -1.69 -8.18 -0.86
N PHE A 127 -0.96 -7.04 -0.93
CA PHE A 127 -1.53 -5.79 -1.43
C PHE A 127 -1.31 -5.66 -2.94
N THR A 128 -2.16 -6.30 -3.73
CA THR A 128 -2.01 -6.47 -5.18
C THR A 128 -3.04 -5.66 -6.00
N ILE A 129 -3.30 -4.41 -5.61
CA ILE A 129 -4.32 -3.55 -6.24
C ILE A 129 -4.10 -3.33 -7.74
N PHE A 130 -2.87 -3.51 -8.24
CA PHE A 130 -2.50 -3.38 -9.64
C PHE A 130 -2.80 -4.64 -10.48
N GLU A 131 -3.12 -5.75 -9.84
CA GLU A 131 -3.36 -7.05 -10.48
C GLU A 131 -4.43 -6.97 -11.59
N PRO A 132 -5.63 -6.38 -11.37
CA PRO A 132 -6.63 -6.26 -12.42
C PRO A 132 -6.17 -5.43 -13.63
N ILE A 133 -5.28 -4.46 -13.40
CA ILE A 133 -4.71 -3.63 -14.47
C ILE A 133 -3.77 -4.47 -15.33
N GLY A 134 -2.93 -5.31 -14.71
CA GLY A 134 -2.04 -6.22 -15.43
C GLY A 134 -2.82 -7.19 -16.34
N GLU A 135 -3.89 -7.78 -15.82
CA GLU A 135 -4.78 -8.66 -16.60
C GLU A 135 -5.47 -7.90 -17.74
N PHE A 136 -5.99 -6.71 -17.47
CA PHE A 136 -6.60 -5.85 -18.50
C PHE A 136 -5.63 -5.51 -19.63
N LEU A 137 -4.35 -5.34 -19.32
CA LEU A 137 -3.29 -5.08 -20.30
C LEU A 137 -2.79 -6.36 -21.00
N GLY A 138 -3.40 -7.50 -20.73
CA GLY A 138 -3.12 -8.78 -21.39
C GLY A 138 -1.93 -9.54 -20.83
N MET A 139 -1.48 -9.21 -19.60
CA MET A 139 -0.49 -10.00 -18.88
C MET A 139 -1.14 -11.23 -18.24
N SER A 140 -0.40 -12.34 -18.22
CA SER A 140 -0.76 -13.51 -17.40
C SER A 140 -0.13 -13.38 -16.00
N LYS A 141 -0.68 -14.08 -15.01
CA LYS A 141 -0.15 -14.05 -13.64
C LYS A 141 0.04 -15.45 -13.06
N THR A 142 0.95 -15.57 -12.10
CA THR A 142 0.98 -16.66 -11.13
C THR A 142 0.76 -16.08 -9.73
N VAL A 143 -0.25 -16.59 -9.05
CA VAL A 143 -0.56 -16.28 -7.65
C VAL A 143 0.07 -17.34 -6.78
N VAL A 144 0.99 -16.95 -5.90
CA VAL A 144 1.71 -17.85 -4.99
C VAL A 144 1.11 -17.73 -3.60
N PRO A 145 0.44 -18.78 -3.07
CA PRO A 145 -0.10 -18.72 -1.73
C PRO A 145 1.02 -18.56 -0.69
N LEU A 146 0.71 -17.82 0.38
CA LEU A 146 1.62 -17.76 1.54
C LEU A 146 1.83 -19.15 2.12
N ASN A 147 2.95 -19.34 2.81
CA ASN A 147 3.22 -20.59 3.50
C ASN A 147 2.31 -20.76 4.76
N GLU A 148 2.43 -21.87 5.46
CA GLU A 148 1.63 -22.18 6.66
C GLU A 148 1.80 -21.15 7.79
N GLN A 149 2.96 -20.47 7.85
CA GLN A 149 3.26 -19.42 8.80
C GLN A 149 2.74 -18.05 8.35
N LYS A 150 1.96 -17.99 7.27
CA LYS A 150 1.44 -16.76 6.65
C LYS A 150 2.52 -15.81 6.14
N ARG A 151 3.68 -16.36 5.72
CA ARG A 151 4.81 -15.64 5.13
C ARG A 151 4.83 -15.80 3.62
N ILE A 152 5.39 -14.82 2.92
CA ILE A 152 5.67 -14.92 1.49
C ILE A 152 6.69 -16.03 1.24
N ASP A 153 6.37 -16.95 0.34
CA ASP A 153 7.22 -18.09 -0.04
C ASP A 153 8.10 -17.73 -1.25
N LEU A 154 9.26 -17.13 -0.97
CA LEU A 154 10.21 -16.74 -2.02
C LEU A 154 10.70 -17.93 -2.86
N GLY A 155 10.77 -19.12 -2.26
CA GLY A 155 11.16 -20.35 -2.97
C GLY A 155 10.13 -20.74 -4.05
N LYS A 156 8.84 -20.74 -3.67
CA LYS A 156 7.76 -20.99 -4.64
C LYS A 156 7.65 -19.88 -5.68
N MET A 157 7.83 -18.62 -5.28
CA MET A 157 7.86 -17.50 -6.23
C MET A 157 8.98 -17.68 -7.28
N LYS A 158 10.18 -18.08 -6.84
CA LYS A 158 11.30 -18.39 -7.74
C LYS A 158 10.95 -19.54 -8.68
N GLY A 159 10.37 -20.63 -8.16
CA GLY A 159 9.93 -21.79 -8.95
C GLY A 159 8.82 -21.47 -9.97
N SER A 160 8.13 -20.34 -9.80
CA SER A 160 7.06 -19.86 -10.70
C SER A 160 7.58 -18.96 -11.84
N ILE A 161 8.89 -18.69 -11.90
CA ILE A 161 9.48 -17.89 -12.96
C ILE A 161 9.38 -18.63 -14.30
N ARG A 162 8.87 -17.92 -15.30
CA ARG A 162 8.72 -18.39 -16.67
C ARG A 162 9.59 -17.53 -17.61
N LYS A 163 9.77 -18.01 -18.83
CA LYS A 163 10.54 -17.28 -19.86
C LYS A 163 9.99 -15.88 -20.16
N ASP A 164 8.67 -15.73 -20.05
CA ASP A 164 7.95 -14.47 -20.29
C ASP A 164 7.66 -13.67 -19.01
N THR A 165 8.21 -14.06 -17.85
CA THR A 165 8.06 -13.31 -16.60
C THR A 165 8.73 -11.92 -16.71
N LYS A 166 7.98 -10.87 -16.37
CA LYS A 166 8.42 -9.47 -16.42
C LYS A 166 8.48 -8.81 -15.04
N LEU A 167 7.66 -9.26 -14.09
CA LEU A 167 7.54 -8.66 -12.77
C LEU A 167 7.39 -9.71 -11.68
N ILE A 168 8.09 -9.51 -10.57
CA ILE A 168 7.85 -10.19 -9.30
C ILE A 168 7.56 -9.11 -8.26
N TYR A 169 6.43 -9.23 -7.55
CA TYR A 169 6.01 -8.30 -6.51
C TYR A 169 6.18 -8.89 -5.12
N ILE A 170 6.77 -8.11 -4.22
CA ILE A 170 6.97 -8.46 -2.81
C ILE A 170 6.53 -7.28 -1.95
N CYS A 171 5.53 -7.47 -1.07
CA CYS A 171 5.15 -6.48 -0.06
C CYS A 171 5.89 -6.79 1.24
N ASN A 172 6.72 -5.90 1.74
CA ASN A 172 7.55 -6.16 2.92
C ASN A 172 7.75 -4.92 3.81
N PRO A 173 7.13 -4.87 5.00
CA PRO A 173 6.21 -5.86 5.62
C PRO A 173 4.95 -6.12 4.83
N ASN A 174 4.49 -7.39 4.81
CA ASN A 174 3.35 -7.78 3.99
C ASN A 174 2.01 -7.25 4.55
N ASN A 175 1.16 -6.78 3.71
CA ASN A 175 -0.23 -6.44 4.02
C ASN A 175 -1.14 -7.49 3.35
N PRO A 176 -1.91 -8.31 4.09
CA PRO A 176 -2.46 -8.02 5.43
C PRO A 176 -1.75 -8.67 6.61
N THR A 177 -0.73 -9.50 6.43
CA THR A 177 -0.20 -10.37 7.49
C THR A 177 0.68 -9.64 8.50
N GLY A 178 1.35 -8.56 8.09
CA GLY A 178 2.35 -7.86 8.90
C GLY A 178 3.70 -8.57 8.97
N ASP A 179 3.83 -9.75 8.35
CA ASP A 179 5.10 -10.50 8.32
C ASP A 179 6.20 -9.70 7.64
N LEU A 180 7.40 -9.83 8.17
CA LEU A 180 8.61 -9.18 7.68
C LEU A 180 9.61 -10.24 7.24
N LEU A 181 9.87 -10.32 5.95
CA LEU A 181 11.03 -11.03 5.44
C LEU A 181 12.30 -10.25 5.81
N SER A 182 13.33 -10.92 6.23
CA SER A 182 14.62 -10.28 6.50
C SER A 182 15.22 -9.69 5.21
N ARG A 183 16.01 -8.64 5.39
CA ARG A 183 16.74 -8.03 4.26
C ARG A 183 17.59 -9.07 3.52
N ALA A 184 18.24 -9.98 4.24
CA ALA A 184 19.08 -11.02 3.66
C ALA A 184 18.27 -12.03 2.82
N GLU A 185 17.06 -12.42 3.27
CA GLU A 185 16.18 -13.30 2.49
C GLU A 185 15.84 -12.65 1.13
N ILE A 186 15.45 -11.37 1.14
CA ILE A 186 15.07 -10.67 -0.10
C ILE A 186 16.29 -10.42 -0.98
N GLU A 187 17.43 -10.01 -0.42
CA GLU A 187 18.65 -9.79 -1.20
C GLU A 187 19.14 -11.09 -1.87
N ASN A 188 19.13 -12.22 -1.16
CA ASN A 188 19.46 -13.52 -1.73
C ASN A 188 18.46 -13.93 -2.82
N PHE A 189 17.18 -13.60 -2.66
CA PHE A 189 16.19 -13.82 -3.70
C PHE A 189 16.49 -12.96 -4.94
N ILE A 190 16.76 -11.66 -4.78
CA ILE A 190 17.12 -10.75 -5.87
C ILE A 190 18.31 -11.31 -6.66
N LYS A 191 19.39 -11.72 -5.99
CA LYS A 191 20.58 -12.34 -6.62
C LYS A 191 20.26 -13.60 -7.43
N SER A 192 19.17 -14.27 -7.13
CA SER A 192 18.77 -15.53 -7.75
C SER A 192 17.79 -15.38 -8.91
N VAL A 193 17.30 -14.16 -9.17
CA VAL A 193 16.34 -13.83 -10.23
C VAL A 193 17.08 -13.23 -11.42
N PRO A 194 16.74 -13.59 -12.68
CA PRO A 194 17.33 -13.00 -13.86
C PRO A 194 17.17 -11.46 -13.92
N ASP A 195 18.20 -10.75 -14.35
CA ASP A 195 18.25 -9.28 -14.36
C ASP A 195 17.20 -8.61 -15.27
N ASN A 196 16.65 -9.36 -16.22
CA ASN A 196 15.58 -8.88 -17.11
C ASN A 196 14.17 -8.95 -16.48
N ILE A 197 14.05 -9.44 -15.25
CA ILE A 197 12.79 -9.49 -14.50
C ILE A 197 12.81 -8.39 -13.45
N THR A 198 11.88 -7.46 -13.52
CA THR A 198 11.74 -6.42 -12.50
C THR A 198 11.28 -7.01 -11.17
N ILE A 199 11.95 -6.65 -10.09
CA ILE A 199 11.56 -6.98 -8.72
C ILE A 199 11.05 -5.71 -8.06
N LEU A 200 9.75 -5.67 -7.76
CA LEU A 200 9.08 -4.57 -7.10
C LEU A 200 8.86 -4.91 -5.63
N VAL A 201 9.57 -4.21 -4.75
CA VAL A 201 9.40 -4.36 -3.30
C VAL A 201 8.61 -3.17 -2.75
N ASP A 202 7.42 -3.44 -2.22
CA ASP A 202 6.59 -2.43 -1.58
C ASP A 202 6.93 -2.35 -0.08
N GLU A 203 7.64 -1.30 0.30
CA GLU A 203 8.06 -1.01 1.66
C GLU A 203 7.12 -0.01 2.37
N ALA A 204 5.81 -0.08 2.12
CA ALA A 204 4.85 0.86 2.70
C ALA A 204 4.84 0.91 4.23
N TYR A 205 5.41 -0.09 4.91
CA TYR A 205 5.44 -0.21 6.38
C TYR A 205 6.85 -0.33 6.95
N ILE A 206 7.90 -0.20 6.15
CA ILE A 206 9.29 -0.44 6.59
C ILE A 206 9.72 0.52 7.72
N GLU A 207 9.15 1.72 7.77
CA GLU A 207 9.43 2.69 8.83
C GLU A 207 9.00 2.24 10.24
N PHE A 208 8.08 1.26 10.34
CA PHE A 208 7.67 0.67 11.62
C PHE A 208 8.63 -0.43 12.11
N THR A 209 9.74 -0.63 11.42
CA THR A 209 10.75 -1.66 11.71
C THR A 209 12.12 -1.04 11.93
N ASN A 210 13.02 -1.81 12.55
CA ASN A 210 14.45 -1.47 12.63
C ASN A 210 15.25 -2.00 11.44
N GLN A 211 14.59 -2.64 10.45
CA GLN A 211 15.27 -3.19 9.29
C GLN A 211 15.63 -2.08 8.32
N LYS A 212 16.88 -2.10 7.86
CA LYS A 212 17.33 -1.19 6.79
C LYS A 212 16.57 -1.48 5.50
N SER A 213 16.06 -0.42 4.84
CA SER A 213 15.43 -0.50 3.52
C SER A 213 16.34 -1.15 2.48
N LEU A 214 15.76 -1.73 1.44
CA LEU A 214 16.47 -2.23 0.27
C LEU A 214 16.87 -1.10 -0.72
N SER A 215 16.50 0.14 -0.43
CA SER A 215 16.71 1.29 -1.31
C SER A 215 18.17 1.52 -1.70
N ASP A 216 19.13 1.20 -0.82
CA ASP A 216 20.55 1.32 -1.11
C ASP A 216 21.08 0.28 -2.13
N LEU A 217 20.29 -0.74 -2.42
CA LEU A 217 20.65 -1.79 -3.39
C LEU A 217 20.24 -1.49 -4.84
N VAL A 218 19.44 -0.44 -5.08
CA VAL A 218 18.89 -0.16 -6.42
C VAL A 218 19.93 0.20 -7.48
N ASN A 219 21.12 0.65 -7.07
CA ASN A 219 22.23 0.89 -7.99
C ASN A 219 23.09 -0.36 -8.23
N THR A 220 23.00 -1.35 -7.34
CA THR A 220 23.66 -2.66 -7.50
C THR A 220 22.80 -3.58 -8.35
N TYR A 221 21.50 -3.64 -8.07
CA TYR A 221 20.53 -4.48 -8.79
C TYR A 221 19.63 -3.60 -9.66
N GLN A 222 19.96 -3.51 -10.95
CA GLN A 222 19.33 -2.61 -11.92
C GLN A 222 17.82 -2.87 -12.10
N ASN A 223 17.38 -4.08 -11.79
CA ASN A 223 16.00 -4.55 -11.90
C ASN A 223 15.21 -4.40 -10.60
N LEU A 224 15.81 -3.88 -9.51
CA LEU A 224 15.13 -3.63 -8.24
C LEU A 224 14.46 -2.26 -8.24
N VAL A 225 13.18 -2.24 -7.82
CA VAL A 225 12.42 -1.03 -7.49
C VAL A 225 11.82 -1.17 -6.10
N VAL A 226 11.95 -0.13 -5.31
CA VAL A 226 11.34 -0.03 -3.98
C VAL A 226 10.29 1.06 -4.01
N THR A 227 9.06 0.78 -3.53
CA THR A 227 8.03 1.80 -3.33
C THR A 227 7.83 2.11 -1.86
N ARG A 228 7.57 3.37 -1.54
CA ARG A 228 7.30 3.87 -0.20
C ARG A 228 6.14 4.86 -0.20
N THR A 229 5.51 5.06 0.95
CA THR A 229 4.31 5.90 1.06
C THR A 229 4.38 6.85 2.25
N PHE A 230 3.77 8.00 2.10
CA PHE A 230 3.52 8.92 3.21
C PHE A 230 2.19 8.62 3.93
N SER A 231 1.39 7.70 3.39
CA SER A 231 0.04 7.40 3.91
C SER A 231 0.04 6.79 5.31
N LYS A 232 1.15 6.15 5.75
CA LYS A 232 1.21 5.36 6.99
C LYS A 232 1.86 6.16 8.11
N LEU A 233 3.17 6.09 8.29
CA LEU A 233 3.89 6.79 9.35
C LEU A 233 3.61 8.29 9.38
N TYR A 234 3.60 8.95 8.23
CA TYR A 234 3.47 10.40 8.13
C TYR A 234 2.02 10.91 8.18
N GLY A 235 1.01 10.02 8.12
CA GLY A 235 -0.40 10.40 8.22
C GLY A 235 -1.02 11.01 6.95
N PHE A 236 -0.40 10.88 5.78
CA PHE A 236 -0.82 11.50 4.51
C PHE A 236 -1.79 10.62 3.68
N ALA A 237 -2.56 9.76 4.32
CA ALA A 237 -3.45 8.85 3.59
C ALA A 237 -4.41 9.60 2.64
N GLY A 238 -5.03 10.68 3.10
CA GLY A 238 -5.91 11.55 2.31
C GLY A 238 -5.17 12.52 1.39
N ALA A 239 -3.95 12.93 1.74
CA ALA A 239 -3.14 13.87 0.96
C ALA A 239 -2.46 13.22 -0.27
N ARG A 240 -2.43 11.90 -0.33
CA ARG A 240 -1.98 11.11 -1.50
C ARG A 240 -0.54 11.38 -1.93
N LEU A 241 0.44 10.85 -1.19
CA LEU A 241 1.84 10.95 -1.56
C LEU A 241 2.57 9.61 -1.35
N GLY A 242 3.45 9.28 -2.29
CA GLY A 242 4.38 8.17 -2.24
C GLY A 242 5.57 8.41 -3.18
N TYR A 243 6.54 7.54 -3.13
CA TYR A 243 7.69 7.61 -4.03
C TYR A 243 8.24 6.23 -4.36
N ALA A 244 8.79 6.11 -5.56
CA ALA A 244 9.57 4.97 -5.99
C ALA A 244 11.07 5.31 -5.95
N ILE A 245 11.87 4.30 -5.65
CA ILE A 245 13.32 4.33 -5.63
C ILE A 245 13.81 3.23 -6.57
N GLY A 246 14.65 3.58 -7.53
CA GLY A 246 15.14 2.62 -8.49
C GLY A 246 16.40 3.12 -9.20
N ASN A 247 16.95 2.28 -10.04
CA ASN A 247 18.05 2.70 -10.93
C ASN A 247 17.58 3.87 -11.83
N PRO A 248 18.43 4.87 -12.12
CA PRO A 248 18.06 6.04 -12.93
C PRO A 248 17.44 5.70 -14.28
N THR A 249 17.88 4.64 -14.94
CA THR A 249 17.34 4.20 -16.24
C THR A 249 15.87 3.76 -16.10
N LEU A 250 15.57 2.96 -15.07
CA LEU A 250 14.22 2.49 -14.80
C LEU A 250 13.31 3.64 -14.34
N ILE A 251 13.79 4.51 -13.45
CA ILE A 251 13.06 5.71 -13.01
C ILE A 251 12.73 6.63 -14.20
N LYS A 252 13.68 6.83 -15.11
CA LYS A 252 13.45 7.58 -16.36
C LYS A 252 12.38 6.91 -17.24
N GLY A 253 12.39 5.58 -17.29
CA GLY A 253 11.36 4.81 -18.01
C GLY A 253 9.95 5.03 -17.42
N LEU A 254 9.80 4.96 -16.09
CA LEU A 254 8.56 5.22 -15.40
C LEU A 254 8.07 6.67 -15.62
N LYS A 255 8.96 7.66 -15.54
CA LYS A 255 8.63 9.07 -15.79
C LYS A 255 8.03 9.30 -17.19
N LYS A 256 8.41 8.53 -18.21
CA LYS A 256 7.83 8.64 -19.55
C LYS A 256 6.34 8.23 -19.61
N LEU A 257 5.86 7.45 -18.67
CA LEU A 257 4.46 7.05 -18.57
C LEU A 257 3.61 8.03 -17.73
N GLN A 258 4.24 8.99 -17.05
CA GLN A 258 3.55 10.09 -16.41
C GLN A 258 3.38 11.22 -17.42
N SER A 259 2.16 11.66 -17.66
CA SER A 259 1.89 12.75 -18.62
C SER A 259 2.60 14.05 -18.23
N TRP A 260 2.71 14.29 -16.92
CA TRP A 260 3.34 15.50 -16.37
C TRP A 260 3.88 15.20 -14.96
N SER A 261 5.06 14.59 -14.91
CA SER A 261 5.68 14.12 -13.66
C SER A 261 5.79 15.24 -12.62
N GLY A 262 5.23 14.99 -11.43
CA GLY A 262 5.21 15.92 -10.31
C GLY A 262 4.04 16.91 -10.30
N ALA A 263 3.29 17.06 -11.39
CA ALA A 263 2.13 17.95 -11.45
C ALA A 263 0.83 17.34 -10.88
N GLU A 264 0.78 16.02 -10.75
CA GLU A 264 -0.35 15.29 -10.15
C GLU A 264 -0.43 15.38 -8.63
N ILE A 265 0.60 15.94 -7.99
CA ILE A 265 0.66 16.11 -6.53
C ILE A 265 0.42 17.58 -6.22
N SER A 266 -0.51 17.87 -5.31
CA SER A 266 -0.77 19.26 -4.91
C SER A 266 0.45 19.89 -4.23
N VAL A 267 0.64 21.20 -4.46
CA VAL A 267 1.70 21.99 -3.82
C VAL A 267 1.60 21.88 -2.30
N THR A 268 0.39 21.90 -1.76
CA THR A 268 0.14 21.78 -0.31
C THR A 268 0.61 20.42 0.22
N THR A 269 0.34 19.32 -0.48
CA THR A 269 0.83 17.99 -0.11
C THR A 269 2.36 17.95 -0.09
N MET A 270 3.01 18.49 -1.12
CA MET A 270 4.47 18.49 -1.21
C MET A 270 5.10 19.36 -0.11
N ALA A 271 4.56 20.54 0.16
CA ALA A 271 5.02 21.41 1.23
C ALA A 271 4.94 20.72 2.60
N GLY A 272 3.80 20.09 2.90
CA GLY A 272 3.63 19.32 4.12
C GLY A 272 4.59 18.13 4.21
N ALA A 273 4.82 17.42 3.12
CA ALA A 273 5.72 16.27 3.10
C ALA A 273 7.19 16.64 3.36
N ILE A 274 7.65 17.77 2.82
CA ILE A 274 8.98 18.31 3.09
C ILE A 274 9.17 18.53 4.59
N ALA A 275 8.18 19.15 5.27
CA ALA A 275 8.21 19.37 6.70
C ALA A 275 8.07 18.04 7.50
N ALA A 276 7.24 17.11 7.03
CA ALA A 276 7.01 15.82 7.70
C ALA A 276 8.27 14.94 7.75
N VAL A 277 9.09 14.93 6.70
CA VAL A 277 10.34 14.15 6.64
C VAL A 277 11.34 14.63 7.70
N GLU A 278 11.31 15.91 8.05
CA GLU A 278 12.21 16.55 9.04
C GLU A 278 11.69 16.47 10.48
N ASP A 279 10.42 16.15 10.70
CA ASP A 279 9.82 16.14 12.04
C ASP A 279 10.11 14.83 12.79
N GLN A 280 11.36 14.65 13.19
CA GLN A 280 11.83 13.43 13.86
C GLN A 280 11.15 13.20 15.23
N GLU A 281 10.76 14.27 15.91
CA GLU A 281 10.03 14.18 17.18
C GLU A 281 8.66 13.53 17.00
N PHE A 282 7.91 14.00 16.00
CA PHE A 282 6.60 13.40 15.68
C PHE A 282 6.74 11.94 15.21
N ILE A 283 7.73 11.67 14.34
CA ILE A 283 8.02 10.30 13.86
C ILE A 283 8.28 9.36 15.03
N SER A 284 9.19 9.73 15.94
CA SER A 284 9.51 8.91 17.12
C SER A 284 8.29 8.69 18.00
N LYS A 285 7.49 9.73 18.25
CA LYS A 285 6.25 9.63 19.01
C LYS A 285 5.25 8.65 18.39
N VAL A 286 5.08 8.68 17.06
CA VAL A 286 4.18 7.74 16.35
C VAL A 286 4.69 6.31 16.47
N LEU A 287 5.98 6.07 16.28
CA LEU A 287 6.59 4.74 16.38
C LEU A 287 6.44 4.15 17.79
N ASP A 288 6.76 4.93 18.82
CA ASP A 288 6.65 4.53 20.23
C ASP A 288 5.20 4.18 20.60
N ASN A 289 4.26 5.02 20.19
CA ASN A 289 2.85 4.76 20.45
C ASN A 289 2.35 3.54 19.67
N ASN A 290 2.73 3.39 18.41
CA ASN A 290 2.39 2.21 17.62
C ASN A 290 2.88 0.92 18.29
N GLN A 291 4.10 0.91 18.83
CA GLN A 291 4.65 -0.26 19.52
C GLN A 291 3.83 -0.57 20.78
N LYS A 292 3.57 0.43 21.64
CA LYS A 292 2.78 0.25 22.87
C LYS A 292 1.38 -0.28 22.58
N VAL A 293 0.71 0.27 21.57
CA VAL A 293 -0.64 -0.15 21.17
C VAL A 293 -0.61 -1.55 20.57
N LYS A 294 0.41 -1.90 19.79
CA LYS A 294 0.60 -3.23 19.23
C LYS A 294 0.77 -4.27 20.33
N ASP A 295 1.62 -4.01 21.31
CA ASP A 295 1.87 -4.92 22.44
C ASP A 295 0.59 -5.14 23.25
N PHE A 296 -0.15 -4.09 23.56
CA PHE A 296 -1.45 -4.16 24.19
C PHE A 296 -2.43 -5.02 23.36
N THR A 297 -2.53 -4.76 22.06
CA THR A 297 -3.45 -5.45 21.15
C THR A 297 -3.15 -6.96 21.09
N VAL A 298 -1.88 -7.33 20.95
CA VAL A 298 -1.45 -8.74 20.91
C VAL A 298 -1.73 -9.42 22.24
N ALA A 299 -1.45 -8.77 23.38
CA ALA A 299 -1.74 -9.30 24.71
C ALA A 299 -3.24 -9.54 24.92
N GLU A 300 -4.10 -8.60 24.47
CA GLU A 300 -5.55 -8.75 24.56
C GLU A 300 -6.11 -9.88 23.69
N PHE A 301 -5.53 -10.10 22.50
CA PHE A 301 -5.86 -11.27 21.68
C PHE A 301 -5.42 -12.58 22.33
N GLN A 302 -4.21 -12.63 22.89
CA GLN A 302 -3.70 -13.82 23.61
C GLN A 302 -4.60 -14.20 24.81
N LYS A 303 -5.02 -13.23 25.62
CA LYS A 303 -5.96 -13.46 26.76
C LYS A 303 -7.28 -14.09 26.29
N ARG A 304 -7.70 -13.82 25.06
CA ARG A 304 -8.93 -14.35 24.45
C ARG A 304 -8.73 -15.65 23.66
N GLY A 305 -7.51 -16.21 23.66
CA GLY A 305 -7.15 -17.39 22.86
C GLY A 305 -7.19 -17.17 21.35
N ILE A 306 -7.12 -15.91 20.89
CA ILE A 306 -7.14 -15.55 19.48
C ILE A 306 -5.72 -15.57 18.93
N LYS A 307 -5.49 -16.41 17.92
CA LYS A 307 -4.18 -16.54 17.26
C LYS A 307 -3.85 -15.31 16.41
N THR A 308 -2.67 -14.75 16.60
CA THR A 308 -2.15 -13.61 15.81
C THR A 308 -0.90 -13.99 15.05
N ILE A 309 -0.59 -13.26 13.98
CA ILE A 309 0.72 -13.29 13.30
C ILE A 309 1.56 -12.12 13.84
N PRO A 310 2.86 -12.33 14.16
CA PRO A 310 3.76 -11.23 14.50
C PRO A 310 3.74 -10.15 13.43
N SER A 311 3.52 -8.90 13.84
CA SER A 311 3.37 -7.79 12.90
C SER A 311 4.48 -6.76 13.01
N ALA A 312 5.09 -6.45 11.88
CA ALA A 312 6.08 -5.38 11.70
C ALA A 312 5.45 -4.09 11.12
N ALA A 313 4.13 -3.90 11.30
CA ALA A 313 3.37 -2.78 10.74
C ALA A 313 2.47 -2.10 11.80
N ASN A 314 1.60 -1.20 11.36
CA ASN A 314 0.60 -0.54 12.21
C ASN A 314 -0.78 -1.25 12.18
N PHE A 315 -0.77 -2.56 12.12
CA PHE A 315 -1.96 -3.42 12.18
C PHE A 315 -1.59 -4.81 12.72
N VAL A 316 -2.59 -5.59 13.09
CA VAL A 316 -2.44 -6.99 13.53
C VAL A 316 -3.33 -7.89 12.68
N TYR A 317 -2.77 -8.99 12.19
CA TYR A 317 -3.47 -10.06 11.47
C TYR A 317 -3.77 -11.20 12.41
N PHE A 318 -5.03 -11.64 12.48
CA PHE A 318 -5.46 -12.60 13.47
C PHE A 318 -6.56 -13.54 12.93
N SER A 319 -6.71 -14.68 13.63
CA SER A 319 -7.68 -15.73 13.25
C SER A 319 -9.03 -15.50 13.91
N LEU A 320 -10.11 -15.68 13.13
CA LEU A 320 -11.50 -15.78 13.62
C LEU A 320 -11.96 -17.24 13.81
N GLU A 321 -11.04 -18.22 13.68
CA GLU A 321 -11.41 -19.65 13.69
C GLU A 321 -12.13 -20.07 14.98
N ASN A 322 -11.71 -19.52 16.11
CA ASN A 322 -12.30 -19.80 17.43
C ASN A 322 -13.29 -18.71 17.90
N TYR A 323 -13.59 -17.73 17.03
CA TYR A 323 -14.52 -16.67 17.39
C TYR A 323 -15.96 -17.13 17.13
N LYS A 324 -16.74 -17.31 18.18
CA LYS A 324 -18.07 -17.94 18.15
C LYS A 324 -19.20 -17.02 17.67
N ASP A 325 -19.01 -15.71 17.85
CA ASP A 325 -20.01 -14.70 17.53
C ASP A 325 -19.81 -14.12 16.13
N ASN A 326 -20.78 -13.31 15.68
CA ASN A 326 -20.59 -12.55 14.45
C ASN A 326 -19.67 -11.33 14.69
N TYR A 327 -18.38 -11.51 14.49
CA TYR A 327 -17.35 -10.50 14.69
C TYR A 327 -17.67 -9.17 13.99
N PHE A 328 -17.99 -9.21 12.69
CA PHE A 328 -18.25 -7.99 11.93
C PHE A 328 -19.54 -7.29 12.37
N LYS A 329 -20.55 -8.04 12.81
CA LYS A 329 -21.75 -7.46 13.38
C LYS A 329 -21.45 -6.70 14.67
N LYS A 330 -20.67 -7.29 15.59
CA LYS A 330 -20.25 -6.61 16.85
C LYS A 330 -19.51 -5.30 16.56
N LEU A 331 -18.61 -5.28 15.59
CA LEU A 331 -17.92 -4.04 15.19
C LEU A 331 -18.91 -3.00 14.66
N LYS A 332 -19.83 -3.41 13.78
CA LYS A 332 -20.84 -2.50 13.21
C LYS A 332 -21.72 -1.90 14.30
N ASP A 333 -22.21 -2.72 15.23
CA ASP A 333 -23.08 -2.28 16.33
C ASP A 333 -22.35 -1.28 17.26
N ALA A 334 -21.04 -1.43 17.42
CA ALA A 334 -20.18 -0.54 18.19
C ALA A 334 -19.67 0.69 17.39
N LYS A 335 -20.14 0.88 16.15
CA LYS A 335 -19.66 1.93 15.24
C LYS A 335 -18.13 1.89 14.99
N ILE A 336 -17.58 0.69 14.87
CA ILE A 336 -16.17 0.47 14.55
C ILE A 336 -16.05 -0.04 13.11
N LEU A 337 -15.32 0.71 12.27
CA LEU A 337 -14.94 0.26 10.95
C LEU A 337 -13.73 -0.69 11.07
N GLY A 338 -14.01 -1.97 11.07
CA GLY A 338 -12.99 -3.02 11.06
C GLY A 338 -12.55 -3.41 9.64
N GLY A 339 -11.59 -4.33 9.58
CA GLY A 339 -11.15 -4.93 8.33
C GLY A 339 -12.18 -5.90 7.73
N LYS A 340 -11.77 -6.56 6.65
CA LYS A 340 -12.49 -7.66 6.00
C LYS A 340 -11.73 -8.96 6.21
N THR A 341 -12.28 -10.09 5.79
CA THR A 341 -11.51 -11.33 5.63
C THR A 341 -10.63 -11.25 4.38
N TYR A 342 -9.44 -11.83 4.44
CA TYR A 342 -8.44 -11.73 3.38
C TYR A 342 -8.13 -13.06 2.68
N GLU A 343 -8.59 -14.16 3.25
CA GLU A 343 -8.40 -15.49 2.67
C GLU A 343 -9.74 -16.08 2.25
N GLN A 344 -9.73 -16.96 1.25
CA GLN A 344 -10.93 -17.66 0.79
C GLN A 344 -11.63 -18.44 1.92
N THR A 345 -10.85 -18.90 2.92
CA THR A 345 -11.40 -19.59 4.11
C THR A 345 -12.28 -18.72 4.99
N GLY A 346 -12.20 -17.39 4.85
CA GLY A 346 -12.91 -16.43 5.72
C GLY A 346 -12.44 -16.42 7.18
N LYS A 347 -11.37 -17.16 7.51
CA LYS A 347 -10.92 -17.38 8.90
C LYS A 347 -9.94 -16.34 9.42
N TRP A 348 -9.39 -15.51 8.58
CA TRP A 348 -8.37 -14.52 8.94
C TRP A 348 -8.78 -13.11 8.56
N THR A 349 -8.56 -12.19 9.48
CA THR A 349 -8.83 -10.76 9.29
C THR A 349 -7.71 -9.90 9.86
N ARG A 350 -7.76 -8.61 9.57
CA ARG A 350 -6.78 -7.62 10.02
C ARG A 350 -7.48 -6.46 10.70
N ILE A 351 -6.91 -5.95 11.78
CA ILE A 351 -7.32 -4.72 12.43
C ILE A 351 -6.16 -3.72 12.42
N SER A 352 -6.43 -2.48 12.02
CA SER A 352 -5.47 -1.38 12.14
C SER A 352 -5.28 -1.01 13.61
N LEU A 353 -4.09 -0.54 13.97
CA LEU A 353 -3.83 -0.02 15.30
C LEU A 353 -4.30 1.43 15.37
N GLY A 354 -5.29 1.70 16.19
CA GLY A 354 -5.78 3.02 16.55
C GLY A 354 -4.98 3.64 17.70
N THR A 355 -5.56 4.61 18.37
CA THR A 355 -5.07 5.06 19.68
C THR A 355 -5.31 3.99 20.75
N MET A 356 -4.65 4.10 21.89
CA MET A 356 -4.87 3.17 23.00
C MET A 356 -6.35 3.12 23.45
N GLU A 357 -7.05 4.27 23.43
CA GLU A 357 -8.45 4.38 23.78
C GLU A 357 -9.35 3.69 22.75
N GLU A 358 -9.08 3.89 21.46
CA GLU A 358 -9.81 3.20 20.39
C GLU A 358 -9.63 1.68 20.45
N MET A 359 -8.43 1.21 20.77
CA MET A 359 -8.19 -0.23 20.92
C MET A 359 -8.87 -0.81 22.18
N LYS A 360 -8.94 -0.07 23.29
CA LYS A 360 -9.73 -0.48 24.46
C LYS A 360 -11.23 -0.58 24.10
N SER A 361 -11.75 0.40 23.37
CA SER A 361 -13.14 0.38 22.87
C SER A 361 -13.39 -0.80 21.94
N TYR A 362 -12.45 -1.09 21.04
CA TYR A 362 -12.50 -2.25 20.15
C TYR A 362 -12.58 -3.57 20.93
N PHE A 363 -11.72 -3.78 21.94
CA PHE A 363 -11.76 -5.00 22.75
C PHE A 363 -13.01 -5.08 23.62
N GLY A 364 -13.56 -3.96 24.08
CA GLY A 364 -14.88 -3.93 24.75
C GLY A 364 -16.01 -4.38 23.83
N ALA A 365 -15.97 -4.02 22.56
CA ALA A 365 -16.98 -4.38 21.59
C ALA A 365 -16.97 -5.87 21.19
N ILE A 366 -15.79 -6.49 21.15
CA ILE A 366 -15.63 -7.90 20.74
C ILE A 366 -15.60 -8.90 21.91
N SER A 367 -15.74 -8.41 23.14
CA SER A 367 -15.82 -9.25 24.36
C SER A 367 -17.10 -10.04 24.43
#